data_a69026f1b1b9858d2ea8f5817cacddc0
#
_entry.id   a69026f1b1b9858d2ea8f5817cacddc0
#
_cell.length_a   1.000
_cell.length_b   1.000
_cell.length_c   1.000
_cell.angle_alpha   90.00
_cell.angle_beta   90.00
_cell.angle_gamma   90.00
#
_symmetry.space_group_name_H-M   'P 1'
#
loop_
_entity.id
_entity.type
_entity.pdbx_description
1 polymer ?
#
loop_
_entity_poly.entity_id
_entity_poly.type
_entity_poly.pdbx_seq_one_letter_code
_entity_poly.pdbx_strand_id
1 'polypeptide(L)'
;MENLQFVIIIIFSPLIQGIIKKFKAGLQGRVGAGILQPYYDIIRLLKKEMVLSSVTSWIFKVTPYIVFISTIVAAMMVPVIITKSSFSIMGDVIVLIYIFALGKCFMALAALDAGTAFGGEGSSREMIVSILVEPMIMLCIFTVAITAGSTNIARIAEPQGFIFTPSHVLALLAFMIAIIADTGRVPVDNPDTHLELTMIHEGMLLEYSGKYLALMEWSHYMKQMLLFTLAADMFFPVGIAHNIETSSLIVSSGVYSLKILFMAGIMAIVESTRAKMRFFQLPSLLGGSFVLAVLSLLTIIMIGK
;
A
#
# COMPACT_ATOMS: atom_id res chain seq x y z
N MET A 1 12.14 -21.89 3.08
CA MET A 1 11.00 -21.12 3.62
C MET A 1 11.29 -19.64 3.73
N GLU A 2 12.51 -19.25 4.07
CA GLU A 2 12.92 -17.84 4.22
C GLU A 2 12.63 -17.00 2.96
N ASN A 3 12.93 -17.53 1.79
CA ASN A 3 12.78 -16.82 0.52
C ASN A 3 11.36 -16.88 -0.09
N LEU A 4 10.42 -17.56 0.57
CA LEU A 4 9.05 -17.74 0.06
C LEU A 4 8.02 -16.85 0.77
N GLN A 5 8.45 -15.98 1.69
CA GLN A 5 7.53 -15.11 2.44
C GLN A 5 6.73 -14.16 1.54
N PHE A 6 7.32 -13.68 0.44
CA PHE A 6 6.63 -12.83 -0.52
C PHE A 6 5.40 -13.50 -1.16
N VAL A 7 5.39 -14.85 -1.23
CA VAL A 7 4.24 -15.62 -1.74
C VAL A 7 3.01 -15.41 -0.88
N ILE A 8 3.20 -15.20 0.43
CA ILE A 8 2.10 -14.87 1.37
C ILE A 8 1.43 -13.58 0.94
N ILE A 9 2.21 -12.55 0.59
CA ILE A 9 1.66 -11.27 0.14
C ILE A 9 0.90 -11.45 -1.18
N ILE A 10 1.46 -12.19 -2.14
CA ILE A 10 0.82 -12.43 -3.43
C ILE A 10 -0.54 -13.14 -3.25
N ILE A 11 -0.55 -14.22 -2.44
CA ILE A 11 -1.75 -15.03 -2.27
C ILE A 11 -2.79 -14.33 -1.39
N PHE A 12 -2.40 -13.74 -0.26
CA PHE A 12 -3.36 -13.23 0.72
C PHE A 12 -3.80 -11.77 0.46
N SER A 13 -3.16 -11.04 -0.46
CA SER A 13 -3.56 -9.65 -0.75
C SER A 13 -5.02 -9.51 -1.22
N PRO A 14 -5.58 -10.37 -2.10
CA PRO A 14 -6.99 -10.27 -2.45
C PRO A 14 -7.92 -10.64 -1.30
N LEU A 15 -7.49 -11.54 -0.39
CA LEU A 15 -8.25 -11.91 0.80
C LEU A 15 -8.44 -10.70 1.72
N ILE A 16 -7.35 -9.98 2.02
CA ILE A 16 -7.39 -8.79 2.88
C ILE A 16 -8.32 -7.74 2.29
N GLN A 17 -8.28 -7.55 0.98
CA GLN A 17 -9.21 -6.66 0.29
C GLN A 17 -10.67 -7.09 0.47
N GLY A 18 -10.96 -8.39 0.35
CA GLY A 18 -12.29 -8.94 0.59
C GLY A 18 -12.76 -8.75 2.04
N ILE A 19 -11.85 -8.90 3.01
CA ILE A 19 -12.12 -8.67 4.44
C ILE A 19 -12.46 -7.19 4.68
N ILE A 20 -11.68 -6.25 4.13
CA ILE A 20 -11.96 -4.80 4.26
C ILE A 20 -13.35 -4.47 3.70
N LYS A 21 -13.67 -4.95 2.48
CA LYS A 21 -14.98 -4.73 1.85
C LYS A 21 -16.13 -5.34 2.70
N LYS A 22 -15.91 -6.50 3.31
CA LYS A 22 -16.91 -7.14 4.16
C LYS A 22 -17.13 -6.39 5.47
N PHE A 23 -16.06 -5.95 6.13
CA PHE A 23 -16.15 -5.13 7.35
C PHE A 23 -16.82 -3.79 7.08
N LYS A 24 -16.43 -3.09 6.00
CA LYS A 24 -17.07 -1.85 5.55
C LYS A 24 -18.58 -2.04 5.36
N ALA A 25 -18.99 -3.09 4.65
CA ALA A 25 -20.38 -3.39 4.42
C ALA A 25 -21.14 -3.64 5.73
N GLY A 26 -20.56 -4.41 6.66
CA GLY A 26 -21.14 -4.66 7.98
C GLY A 26 -21.33 -3.37 8.80
N LEU A 27 -20.32 -2.48 8.82
CA LEU A 27 -20.42 -1.18 9.50
C LEU A 27 -21.48 -0.26 8.87
N GLN A 28 -21.74 -0.42 7.57
CA GLN A 28 -22.78 0.33 6.85
C GLN A 28 -24.18 -0.33 6.91
N GLY A 29 -24.34 -1.41 7.65
CA GLY A 29 -25.61 -2.14 7.73
C GLY A 29 -25.99 -2.88 6.44
N ARG A 30 -25.01 -3.20 5.57
CA ARG A 30 -25.20 -3.91 4.29
C ARG A 30 -24.65 -5.34 4.37
N VAL A 31 -25.22 -6.25 3.59
CA VAL A 31 -24.74 -7.64 3.54
C VAL A 31 -23.35 -7.74 2.89
N GLY A 32 -23.06 -6.91 1.89
CA GLY A 32 -21.79 -6.88 1.16
C GLY A 32 -21.47 -8.14 0.37
N ALA A 33 -20.43 -8.09 -0.44
CA ALA A 33 -19.92 -9.21 -1.21
C ALA A 33 -19.24 -10.27 -0.32
N GLY A 34 -19.03 -11.47 -0.84
CA GLY A 34 -18.26 -12.52 -0.17
C GLY A 34 -16.78 -12.14 -0.02
N ILE A 35 -16.12 -12.65 1.03
CA ILE A 35 -14.69 -12.36 1.30
C ILE A 35 -13.80 -12.81 0.13
N LEU A 36 -14.15 -13.88 -0.57
CA LEU A 36 -13.39 -14.41 -1.71
C LEU A 36 -13.72 -13.72 -3.04
N GLN A 37 -14.61 -12.73 -3.05
CA GLN A 37 -15.02 -12.03 -4.28
C GLN A 37 -13.81 -11.46 -5.07
N PRO A 38 -12.80 -10.82 -4.47
CA PRO A 38 -11.66 -10.32 -5.23
C PRO A 38 -10.88 -11.40 -6.00
N TYR A 39 -10.83 -12.63 -5.49
CA TYR A 39 -10.22 -13.75 -6.24
C TYR A 39 -11.06 -14.12 -7.46
N TYR A 40 -12.39 -14.20 -7.31
CA TYR A 40 -13.27 -14.49 -8.44
C TYR A 40 -13.18 -13.40 -9.50
N ASP A 41 -13.05 -12.15 -9.10
CA ASP A 41 -12.91 -11.01 -10.01
C ASP A 41 -11.59 -11.08 -10.79
N ILE A 42 -10.45 -11.32 -10.12
CA ILE A 42 -9.15 -11.53 -10.77
C ILE A 42 -9.21 -12.72 -11.74
N ILE A 43 -9.74 -13.88 -11.32
CA ILE A 43 -9.83 -15.08 -12.18
C ILE A 43 -10.73 -14.82 -13.40
N ARG A 44 -11.84 -14.09 -13.20
CA ARG A 44 -12.74 -13.69 -14.29
C ARG A 44 -12.04 -12.80 -15.29
N LEU A 45 -11.31 -11.78 -14.81
CA LEU A 45 -10.53 -10.86 -15.65
C LEU A 45 -9.43 -11.59 -16.43
N LEU A 46 -8.71 -12.52 -15.80
CA LEU A 46 -7.68 -13.33 -16.47
C LEU A 46 -8.23 -14.20 -17.62
N LYS A 47 -9.51 -14.59 -17.54
CA LYS A 47 -10.18 -15.39 -18.58
C LYS A 47 -10.81 -14.55 -19.70
N LYS A 48 -10.98 -13.24 -19.48
CA LYS A 48 -11.54 -12.34 -20.50
C LYS A 48 -10.53 -12.00 -21.57
N GLU A 49 -11.04 -11.76 -22.77
CA GLU A 49 -10.26 -11.23 -23.88
C GLU A 49 -9.83 -9.79 -23.59
N MET A 50 -8.67 -9.42 -24.13
CA MET A 50 -8.13 -8.07 -24.03
C MET A 50 -8.58 -7.26 -25.23
N VAL A 51 -9.19 -6.13 -24.96
CA VAL A 51 -9.49 -5.12 -25.98
C VAL A 51 -8.49 -3.97 -25.77
N LEU A 52 -7.70 -3.67 -26.80
CA LEU A 52 -6.72 -2.59 -26.78
C LEU A 52 -7.11 -1.54 -27.79
N SER A 53 -7.03 -0.27 -27.40
CA SER A 53 -7.20 0.83 -28.32
C SER A 53 -6.06 0.84 -29.36
N SER A 54 -6.40 1.17 -30.60
CA SER A 54 -5.43 1.27 -31.70
C SER A 54 -4.44 2.45 -31.52
N VAL A 55 -4.76 3.39 -30.65
CA VAL A 55 -3.94 4.58 -30.38
C VAL A 55 -2.81 4.30 -29.41
N THR A 56 -2.93 3.25 -28.56
CA THR A 56 -1.96 2.96 -27.51
C THR A 56 -0.63 2.45 -28.04
N SER A 57 0.46 2.93 -27.42
CA SER A 57 1.84 2.52 -27.77
C SER A 57 2.29 1.24 -26.99
N TRP A 58 3.56 0.94 -27.05
CA TRP A 58 4.16 -0.15 -26.30
C TRP A 58 4.17 0.10 -24.79
N ILE A 59 4.18 1.37 -24.35
CA ILE A 59 4.17 1.75 -22.93
C ILE A 59 2.92 1.19 -22.26
N PHE A 60 1.75 1.40 -22.86
CA PHE A 60 0.48 0.90 -22.34
C PHE A 60 0.48 -0.63 -22.14
N LYS A 61 1.08 -1.37 -23.09
CA LYS A 61 1.12 -2.84 -23.05
C LYS A 61 2.10 -3.40 -22.01
N VAL A 62 3.19 -2.70 -21.74
CA VAL A 62 4.27 -3.17 -20.85
C VAL A 62 3.99 -2.75 -19.39
N THR A 63 3.32 -1.64 -19.17
CA THR A 63 3.03 -1.09 -17.85
C THR A 63 2.41 -2.09 -16.87
N PRO A 64 1.39 -2.90 -17.19
CA PRO A 64 0.83 -3.86 -16.25
C PRO A 64 1.86 -4.87 -15.72
N TYR A 65 2.79 -5.28 -16.58
CA TYR A 65 3.88 -6.17 -16.17
C TYR A 65 4.90 -5.47 -15.27
N ILE A 66 5.27 -4.21 -15.60
CA ILE A 66 6.20 -3.45 -14.78
C ILE A 66 5.61 -3.20 -13.38
N VAL A 67 4.35 -2.79 -13.30
CA VAL A 67 3.66 -2.54 -12.03
C VAL A 67 3.56 -3.83 -11.20
N PHE A 68 3.22 -4.96 -11.85
CA PHE A 68 3.11 -6.25 -11.17
C PHE A 68 4.47 -6.75 -10.68
N ILE A 69 5.52 -6.69 -11.52
CA ILE A 69 6.87 -7.12 -11.15
C ILE A 69 7.44 -6.20 -10.06
N SER A 70 7.25 -4.89 -10.16
CA SER A 70 7.73 -3.95 -9.14
C SER A 70 7.11 -4.24 -7.76
N THR A 71 5.82 -4.56 -7.69
CA THR A 71 5.18 -4.96 -6.42
C THR A 71 5.67 -6.30 -5.90
N ILE A 72 6.01 -7.28 -6.77
CA ILE A 72 6.63 -8.53 -6.34
C ILE A 72 8.04 -8.27 -5.80
N VAL A 73 8.85 -7.47 -6.47
CA VAL A 73 10.19 -7.12 -6.00
C VAL A 73 10.11 -6.40 -4.65
N ALA A 74 9.18 -5.47 -4.49
CA ALA A 74 8.91 -4.83 -3.20
C ALA A 74 8.52 -5.86 -2.12
N ALA A 75 7.69 -6.86 -2.47
CA ALA A 75 7.28 -7.92 -1.55
C ALA A 75 8.46 -8.82 -1.10
N MET A 76 9.46 -9.00 -1.95
CA MET A 76 10.67 -9.77 -1.60
C MET A 76 11.57 -9.03 -0.61
N MET A 77 11.49 -7.70 -0.55
CA MET A 77 12.30 -6.85 0.34
C MET A 77 11.72 -6.73 1.75
N VAL A 78 10.40 -6.86 1.90
CA VAL A 78 9.71 -6.67 3.18
C VAL A 78 9.63 -8.01 3.94
N PRO A 79 10.16 -8.10 5.16
CA PRO A 79 10.00 -9.28 6.00
C PRO A 79 8.52 -9.45 6.38
N VAL A 80 8.00 -10.67 6.36
CA VAL A 80 6.60 -10.97 6.71
C VAL A 80 6.52 -11.74 8.03
N ILE A 81 7.25 -12.83 8.14
CA ILE A 81 7.24 -13.73 9.30
C ILE A 81 8.63 -13.81 9.92
N ILE A 82 9.69 -13.81 9.11
CA ILE A 82 11.08 -14.00 9.51
C ILE A 82 11.90 -12.80 9.07
N THR A 83 12.71 -12.24 9.95
CA THR A 83 13.61 -11.11 9.63
C THR A 83 14.78 -11.53 8.73
N LYS A 84 15.28 -12.77 8.87
CA LYS A 84 16.38 -13.29 8.05
C LYS A 84 15.84 -13.82 6.72
N SER A 85 16.03 -13.06 5.65
CA SER A 85 15.84 -13.50 4.27
C SER A 85 17.10 -13.18 3.46
N SER A 86 17.45 -14.00 2.47
CA SER A 86 18.58 -13.72 1.56
C SER A 86 18.42 -12.37 0.83
N PHE A 87 17.18 -11.92 0.65
CA PHE A 87 16.85 -10.63 0.04
C PHE A 87 16.83 -9.46 1.04
N SER A 88 16.86 -9.74 2.35
CA SER A 88 16.86 -8.69 3.39
C SER A 88 18.12 -7.82 3.35
N ILE A 89 19.22 -8.30 2.77
CA ILE A 89 20.46 -7.53 2.55
C ILE A 89 20.20 -6.35 1.59
N MET A 90 19.32 -6.53 0.59
CA MET A 90 18.90 -5.48 -0.34
C MET A 90 17.69 -4.69 0.16
N GLY A 91 17.14 -5.05 1.33
CA GLY A 91 15.92 -4.47 1.91
C GLY A 91 16.12 -3.06 2.47
N ASP A 92 16.61 -2.13 1.64
CA ASP A 92 16.67 -0.72 2.01
C ASP A 92 15.31 -0.05 1.74
N VAL A 93 14.82 0.68 2.73
CA VAL A 93 13.56 1.41 2.64
C VAL A 93 13.55 2.41 1.49
N ILE A 94 14.67 3.06 1.22
CA ILE A 94 14.80 4.03 0.13
C ILE A 94 14.54 3.33 -1.21
N VAL A 95 15.17 2.18 -1.43
CA VAL A 95 14.97 1.38 -2.65
C VAL A 95 13.50 0.95 -2.79
N LEU A 96 12.86 0.54 -1.70
CA LEU A 96 11.45 0.16 -1.70
C LEU A 96 10.53 1.30 -2.18
N ILE A 97 10.75 2.52 -1.67
CA ILE A 97 9.96 3.69 -2.07
C ILE A 97 10.14 3.98 -3.56
N TYR A 98 11.37 3.92 -4.06
CA TYR A 98 11.63 4.15 -5.49
C TYR A 98 11.05 3.06 -6.40
N ILE A 99 10.96 1.81 -5.92
CA ILE A 99 10.25 0.75 -6.65
C ILE A 99 8.75 1.05 -6.76
N PHE A 100 8.12 1.56 -5.70
CA PHE A 100 6.73 1.99 -5.77
C PHE A 100 6.55 3.22 -6.68
N ALA A 101 7.45 4.18 -6.60
CA ALA A 101 7.45 5.37 -7.47
C ALA A 101 7.61 4.99 -8.96
N LEU A 102 8.46 3.98 -9.27
CA LEU A 102 8.62 3.45 -10.62
C LEU A 102 7.27 2.91 -11.15
N GLY A 103 6.57 2.09 -10.37
CA GLY A 103 5.26 1.56 -10.75
C GLY A 103 4.24 2.66 -11.04
N LYS A 104 4.17 3.69 -10.18
CA LYS A 104 3.28 4.85 -10.37
C LYS A 104 3.65 5.66 -11.61
N CYS A 105 4.93 5.90 -11.84
CA CYS A 105 5.41 6.64 -13.01
C CYS A 105 4.97 5.96 -14.31
N PHE A 106 5.17 4.65 -14.43
CA PHE A 106 4.72 3.90 -15.60
C PHE A 106 3.19 3.90 -15.73
N MET A 107 2.45 3.82 -14.62
CA MET A 107 0.99 3.88 -14.65
C MET A 107 0.48 5.24 -15.14
N ALA A 108 1.09 6.34 -14.68
CA ALA A 108 0.78 7.68 -15.15
C ALA A 108 1.09 7.85 -16.66
N LEU A 109 2.25 7.36 -17.10
CA LEU A 109 2.63 7.38 -18.52
C LEU A 109 1.67 6.58 -19.39
N ALA A 110 1.23 5.40 -18.94
CA ALA A 110 0.29 4.59 -19.68
C ALA A 110 -1.10 5.22 -19.77
N ALA A 111 -1.56 5.89 -18.70
CA ALA A 111 -2.81 6.62 -18.72
C ALA A 111 -2.80 7.81 -19.72
N LEU A 112 -1.64 8.47 -19.86
CA LEU A 112 -1.44 9.51 -20.88
C LEU A 112 -1.34 8.92 -22.29
N ASP A 113 -0.67 7.77 -22.43
CA ASP A 113 -0.49 7.06 -23.72
C ASP A 113 -1.84 6.60 -24.31
N ALA A 114 -2.83 6.33 -23.47
CA ALA A 114 -4.19 5.98 -23.89
C ALA A 114 -4.91 7.13 -24.64
N GLY A 115 -4.46 8.38 -24.46
CA GLY A 115 -4.99 9.55 -25.15
C GLY A 115 -6.42 9.93 -24.79
N THR A 116 -6.93 9.43 -23.65
CA THR A 116 -8.28 9.71 -23.16
C THR A 116 -8.30 10.86 -22.16
N ALA A 117 -9.38 11.65 -22.17
CA ALA A 117 -9.52 12.78 -21.25
C ALA A 117 -9.50 12.33 -19.79
N PHE A 118 -10.19 11.23 -19.46
CA PHE A 118 -10.25 10.71 -18.09
C PHE A 118 -8.93 10.13 -17.62
N GLY A 119 -8.18 9.43 -18.51
CA GLY A 119 -6.84 8.94 -18.23
C GLY A 119 -5.86 10.07 -17.92
N GLY A 120 -5.92 11.16 -18.72
CA GLY A 120 -5.10 12.36 -18.51
C GLY A 120 -5.42 13.10 -17.21
N GLU A 121 -6.71 13.26 -16.89
CA GLU A 121 -7.13 13.86 -15.61
C GLU A 121 -6.76 12.97 -14.41
N GLY A 122 -7.02 11.67 -14.47
CA GLY A 122 -6.64 10.72 -13.43
C GLY A 122 -5.15 10.75 -13.16
N SER A 123 -4.32 10.69 -14.21
CA SER A 123 -2.86 10.77 -14.13
C SER A 123 -2.39 12.07 -13.48
N SER A 124 -2.90 13.22 -13.90
CA SER A 124 -2.49 14.51 -13.31
C SER A 124 -2.84 14.61 -11.82
N ARG A 125 -4.01 14.12 -11.42
CA ARG A 125 -4.46 14.10 -10.02
C ARG A 125 -3.60 13.14 -9.17
N GLU A 126 -3.33 11.95 -9.68
CA GLU A 126 -2.47 10.96 -9.01
C GLU A 126 -1.06 11.51 -8.79
N MET A 127 -0.49 12.21 -9.78
CA MET A 127 0.83 12.83 -9.64
C MET A 127 0.85 13.91 -8.56
N ILE A 128 -0.19 14.74 -8.45
CA ILE A 128 -0.31 15.74 -7.37
C ILE A 128 -0.38 15.07 -6.00
N VAL A 129 -1.15 14.00 -5.86
CA VAL A 129 -1.23 13.23 -4.61
C VAL A 129 0.12 12.60 -4.28
N SER A 130 0.80 11.99 -5.26
CA SER A 130 2.10 11.33 -5.07
C SER A 130 3.20 12.29 -4.63
N ILE A 131 3.27 13.50 -5.18
CA ILE A 131 4.25 14.54 -4.79
C ILE A 131 4.15 14.87 -3.28
N LEU A 132 2.94 14.80 -2.71
CA LEU A 132 2.74 15.08 -1.28
C LEU A 132 2.93 13.83 -0.40
N VAL A 133 2.49 12.67 -0.89
CA VAL A 133 2.47 11.41 -0.12
C VAL A 133 3.85 10.76 -0.02
N GLU A 134 4.63 10.74 -1.10
CA GLU A 134 5.94 10.07 -1.10
C GLU A 134 6.94 10.68 -0.10
N PRO A 135 7.12 12.02 -0.03
CA PRO A 135 7.98 12.61 1.00
C PRO A 135 7.46 12.36 2.42
N MET A 136 6.14 12.32 2.60
CA MET A 136 5.52 12.04 3.91
C MET A 136 5.82 10.60 4.35
N ILE A 137 5.68 9.62 3.47
CA ILE A 137 6.08 8.23 3.73
C ILE A 137 7.55 8.17 4.11
N MET A 138 8.43 8.83 3.35
CA MET A 138 9.87 8.87 3.64
C MET A 138 10.16 9.44 5.04
N LEU A 139 9.56 10.55 5.42
CA LEU A 139 9.75 11.16 6.73
C LEU A 139 9.31 10.25 7.88
N CYS A 140 8.15 9.59 7.75
CA CYS A 140 7.68 8.63 8.73
C CYS A 140 8.64 7.45 8.91
N ILE A 141 9.16 6.94 7.80
CA ILE A 141 10.12 5.84 7.83
C ILE A 141 11.46 6.30 8.43
N PHE A 142 11.98 7.48 8.07
CA PHE A 142 13.21 8.01 8.67
C PHE A 142 13.07 8.23 10.16
N THR A 143 11.90 8.62 10.65
CA THR A 143 11.66 8.73 12.09
C THR A 143 11.94 7.39 12.80
N VAL A 144 11.45 6.28 12.25
CA VAL A 144 11.70 4.94 12.81
C VAL A 144 13.11 4.45 12.52
N ALA A 145 13.68 4.76 11.34
CA ALA A 145 15.03 4.37 10.95
C ALA A 145 16.11 5.02 11.85
N ILE A 146 15.91 6.26 12.30
CA ILE A 146 16.81 6.94 13.23
C ILE A 146 16.84 6.21 14.57
N THR A 147 15.69 5.77 15.10
CA THR A 147 15.66 4.99 16.35
C THR A 147 16.27 3.62 16.19
N ALA A 148 16.08 2.97 15.03
CA ALA A 148 16.69 1.68 14.71
C ALA A 148 18.19 1.78 14.34
N GLY A 149 18.69 2.99 14.05
CA GLY A 149 20.06 3.20 13.59
C GLY A 149 20.40 2.57 12.24
N SER A 150 19.39 2.26 11.42
CA SER A 150 19.55 1.62 10.11
C SER A 150 18.38 1.92 9.18
N THR A 151 18.64 2.00 7.89
CA THR A 151 17.64 2.10 6.82
C THR A 151 17.19 0.71 6.31
N ASN A 152 17.78 -0.37 6.80
CA ASN A 152 17.41 -1.71 6.41
C ASN A 152 16.10 -2.14 7.09
N ILE A 153 15.11 -2.54 6.30
CA ILE A 153 13.76 -2.90 6.76
C ILE A 153 13.81 -4.06 7.78
N ALA A 154 14.67 -5.05 7.57
CA ALA A 154 14.78 -6.17 8.47
C ALA A 154 15.32 -5.76 9.86
N ARG A 155 16.24 -4.79 9.91
CA ARG A 155 16.74 -4.23 11.18
C ARG A 155 15.72 -3.32 11.85
N ILE A 156 14.93 -2.59 11.08
CA ILE A 156 13.82 -1.77 11.60
C ILE A 156 12.76 -2.66 12.24
N ALA A 157 12.51 -3.82 11.66
CA ALA A 157 11.56 -4.81 12.14
C ALA A 157 12.06 -5.65 13.34
N GLU A 158 13.35 -5.55 13.71
CA GLU A 158 13.87 -6.21 14.92
C GLU A 158 13.30 -5.54 16.18
N PRO A 159 12.87 -6.34 17.18
CA PRO A 159 12.29 -5.80 18.41
C PRO A 159 13.37 -5.09 19.24
N GLN A 160 13.45 -3.78 19.09
CA GLN A 160 14.34 -2.90 19.87
C GLN A 160 13.72 -2.43 21.19
N GLY A 161 12.73 -3.18 21.70
CA GLY A 161 11.85 -2.75 22.78
C GLY A 161 10.71 -1.89 22.25
N PHE A 162 9.50 -2.11 22.77
CA PHE A 162 8.31 -1.35 22.38
C PHE A 162 8.40 0.07 22.96
N ILE A 163 9.01 0.99 22.24
CA ILE A 163 9.17 2.38 22.69
C ILE A 163 7.99 3.19 22.10
N PHE A 164 6.94 3.33 22.88
CA PHE A 164 5.83 4.24 22.58
C PHE A 164 6.25 5.67 22.89
N THR A 165 7.12 6.24 22.05
CA THR A 165 7.47 7.66 22.15
C THR A 165 6.43 8.52 21.44
N PRO A 166 6.19 9.77 21.85
CA PRO A 166 5.29 10.69 21.15
C PRO A 166 5.61 10.82 19.66
N SER A 167 6.90 10.76 19.30
CA SER A 167 7.35 10.79 17.91
C SER A 167 6.84 9.59 17.08
N HIS A 168 6.87 8.36 17.63
CA HIS A 168 6.36 7.18 16.94
C HIS A 168 4.84 7.26 16.72
N VAL A 169 4.10 7.81 17.68
CA VAL A 169 2.65 8.00 17.54
C VAL A 169 2.33 9.01 16.44
N LEU A 170 3.04 10.14 16.40
CA LEU A 170 2.87 11.12 15.33
C LEU A 170 3.23 10.55 13.96
N ALA A 171 4.34 9.78 13.87
CA ALA A 171 4.72 9.08 12.64
C ALA A 171 3.68 8.06 12.20
N LEU A 172 3.13 7.26 13.13
CA LEU A 172 2.08 6.29 12.83
C LEU A 172 0.82 6.96 12.26
N LEU A 173 0.36 8.05 12.90
CA LEU A 173 -0.81 8.79 12.41
C LEU A 173 -0.58 9.36 11.01
N ALA A 174 0.57 9.99 10.78
CA ALA A 174 0.94 10.50 9.47
C ALA A 174 1.05 9.37 8.43
N PHE A 175 1.65 8.25 8.79
CA PHE A 175 1.81 7.10 7.91
C PHE A 175 0.47 6.44 7.55
N MET A 176 -0.48 6.36 8.50
CA MET A 176 -1.82 5.85 8.22
C MET A 176 -2.58 6.73 7.21
N ILE A 177 -2.46 8.07 7.32
CA ILE A 177 -3.04 8.98 6.33
C ILE A 177 -2.34 8.80 4.97
N ALA A 178 -1.02 8.60 4.97
CA ALA A 178 -0.24 8.31 3.75
C ALA A 178 -0.71 7.02 3.07
N ILE A 179 -0.94 5.94 3.82
CA ILE A 179 -1.46 4.67 3.28
C ILE A 179 -2.83 4.89 2.61
N ILE A 180 -3.73 5.59 3.27
CA ILE A 180 -5.07 5.89 2.73
C ILE A 180 -4.95 6.64 1.40
N ALA A 181 -4.08 7.63 1.34
CA ALA A 181 -3.88 8.44 0.13
C ALA A 181 -3.20 7.65 -0.98
N ASP A 182 -2.15 6.89 -0.65
CA ASP A 182 -1.35 6.11 -1.59
C ASP A 182 -2.10 4.90 -2.19
N THR A 183 -3.10 4.41 -1.46
CA THR A 183 -3.98 3.32 -1.91
C THR A 183 -5.32 3.81 -2.44
N GLY A 184 -5.48 5.10 -2.71
CA GLY A 184 -6.70 5.66 -3.30
C GLY A 184 -7.97 5.32 -2.53
N ARG A 185 -7.92 5.36 -1.17
CA ARG A 185 -9.05 5.01 -0.32
C ARG A 185 -9.79 6.26 0.18
N VAL A 186 -11.04 6.05 0.62
CA VAL A 186 -11.81 7.13 1.25
C VAL A 186 -11.08 7.62 2.50
N PRO A 187 -10.88 8.92 2.69
CA PRO A 187 -11.54 10.07 2.06
C PRO A 187 -10.87 10.64 0.81
N VAL A 188 -9.74 10.11 0.35
CA VAL A 188 -8.97 10.66 -0.77
C VAL A 188 -9.62 10.32 -2.11
N ASP A 189 -9.86 9.04 -2.35
CA ASP A 189 -10.62 8.57 -3.50
C ASP A 189 -11.68 7.56 -3.08
N ASN A 190 -12.61 7.20 -3.96
CA ASN A 190 -13.58 6.16 -3.70
C ASN A 190 -13.63 5.20 -4.89
N PRO A 191 -13.02 4.03 -4.76
CA PRO A 191 -12.99 3.04 -5.84
C PRO A 191 -14.38 2.45 -6.18
N ASP A 192 -15.37 2.60 -5.28
CA ASP A 192 -16.73 2.10 -5.50
C ASP A 192 -17.62 3.06 -6.32
N THR A 193 -17.18 4.31 -6.53
CA THR A 193 -17.91 5.33 -7.30
C THR A 193 -17.25 5.59 -8.63
N HIS A 194 -17.86 5.12 -9.70
CA HIS A 194 -17.41 5.38 -11.08
C HIS A 194 -17.94 6.75 -11.58
N LEU A 195 -17.68 7.80 -10.83
CA LEU A 195 -17.96 9.17 -11.26
C LEU A 195 -16.72 9.72 -11.95
N GLU A 196 -16.74 9.74 -13.26
CA GLU A 196 -15.64 10.09 -14.17
C GLU A 196 -14.91 11.39 -13.80
N LEU A 197 -15.65 12.41 -13.39
CA LEU A 197 -15.10 13.72 -13.01
C LEU A 197 -14.37 13.74 -11.66
N THR A 198 -14.47 12.66 -10.85
CA THR A 198 -13.92 12.64 -9.49
C THR A 198 -12.95 11.50 -9.25
N MET A 199 -12.74 10.62 -10.24
CA MET A 199 -11.83 9.49 -10.16
C MET A 199 -10.38 9.95 -10.17
N ILE A 200 -9.52 9.26 -9.42
CA ILE A 200 -8.07 9.45 -9.43
C ILE A 200 -7.44 8.17 -9.96
N HIS A 201 -7.29 7.16 -9.12
CA HIS A 201 -6.65 5.90 -9.47
C HIS A 201 -7.45 5.12 -10.54
N GLU A 202 -8.74 4.95 -10.34
CA GLU A 202 -9.62 4.24 -11.28
C GLU A 202 -9.68 4.92 -12.65
N GLY A 203 -9.51 6.25 -12.71
CA GLY A 203 -9.47 6.99 -13.97
C GLY A 203 -8.34 6.55 -14.89
N MET A 204 -7.19 6.12 -14.34
CA MET A 204 -6.06 5.62 -15.11
C MET A 204 -6.27 4.17 -15.60
N LEU A 205 -7.17 3.42 -14.97
CA LEU A 205 -7.43 2.01 -15.30
C LEU A 205 -8.57 1.81 -16.30
N LEU A 206 -9.34 2.84 -16.64
CA LEU A 206 -10.55 2.74 -17.47
C LEU A 206 -10.32 2.09 -18.83
N GLU A 207 -9.18 2.32 -19.45
CA GLU A 207 -8.84 1.77 -20.76
C GLU A 207 -8.25 0.35 -20.71
N TYR A 208 -7.93 -0.14 -19.51
CA TYR A 208 -7.44 -1.50 -19.33
C TYR A 208 -8.57 -2.50 -19.28
N SER A 209 -8.39 -3.66 -19.92
CA SER A 209 -9.36 -4.75 -19.95
C SER A 209 -8.68 -6.10 -19.80
N GLY A 210 -9.46 -7.13 -19.46
CA GLY A 210 -8.99 -8.51 -19.40
C GLY A 210 -7.77 -8.71 -18.50
N LYS A 211 -6.76 -9.39 -19.03
CA LYS A 211 -5.56 -9.79 -18.27
C LYS A 211 -4.75 -8.59 -17.74
N TYR A 212 -4.69 -7.49 -18.48
CA TYR A 212 -3.95 -6.30 -18.06
C TYR A 212 -4.59 -5.66 -16.85
N LEU A 213 -5.92 -5.53 -16.85
CA LEU A 213 -6.65 -5.02 -15.70
C LEU A 213 -6.49 -5.94 -14.48
N ALA A 214 -6.51 -7.28 -14.70
CA ALA A 214 -6.28 -8.23 -13.59
C ALA A 214 -4.91 -8.04 -12.92
N LEU A 215 -3.84 -7.83 -13.71
CA LEU A 215 -2.50 -7.58 -13.16
C LEU A 215 -2.43 -6.27 -12.39
N MET A 216 -3.07 -5.21 -12.88
CA MET A 216 -3.11 -3.90 -12.23
C MET A 216 -3.87 -3.96 -10.89
N GLU A 217 -5.06 -4.56 -10.88
CA GLU A 217 -5.86 -4.75 -9.68
C GLU A 217 -5.12 -5.62 -8.63
N TRP A 218 -4.52 -6.71 -9.08
CA TRP A 218 -3.75 -7.57 -8.18
C TRP A 218 -2.55 -6.85 -7.58
N SER A 219 -1.82 -6.07 -8.39
CA SER A 219 -0.71 -5.23 -7.93
C SER A 219 -1.15 -4.21 -6.89
N HIS A 220 -2.31 -3.60 -7.10
CA HIS A 220 -2.90 -2.65 -6.16
C HIS A 220 -3.20 -3.32 -4.79
N TYR A 221 -3.78 -4.53 -4.80
CA TYR A 221 -4.02 -5.29 -3.55
C TYR A 221 -2.72 -5.70 -2.86
N MET A 222 -1.70 -6.12 -3.62
CA MET A 222 -0.37 -6.43 -3.08
C MET A 222 0.28 -5.18 -2.46
N LYS A 223 0.23 -4.04 -3.14
CA LYS A 223 0.78 -2.77 -2.64
C LYS A 223 0.12 -2.37 -1.32
N GLN A 224 -1.21 -2.47 -1.22
CA GLN A 224 -1.93 -2.17 0.02
C GLN A 224 -1.48 -3.08 1.17
N MET A 225 -1.39 -4.38 0.93
CA MET A 225 -0.93 -5.35 1.93
C MET A 225 0.51 -5.09 2.35
N LEU A 226 1.40 -4.72 1.42
CA LEU A 226 2.78 -4.33 1.69
C LEU A 226 2.87 -3.11 2.61
N LEU A 227 2.09 -2.06 2.34
CA LEU A 227 2.05 -0.87 3.19
C LEU A 227 1.52 -1.19 4.59
N PHE A 228 0.55 -2.09 4.72
CA PHE A 228 0.09 -2.57 6.03
C PHE A 228 1.17 -3.37 6.75
N THR A 229 1.93 -4.21 6.03
CA THR A 229 3.05 -4.96 6.59
C THR A 229 4.14 -4.02 7.08
N LEU A 230 4.51 -3.02 6.27
CA LEU A 230 5.47 -1.99 6.69
C LEU A 230 5.00 -1.24 7.95
N ALA A 231 3.73 -0.82 7.99
CA ALA A 231 3.18 -0.18 9.19
C ALA A 231 3.26 -1.10 10.42
N ALA A 232 2.93 -2.38 10.23
CA ALA A 232 2.97 -3.37 11.31
C ALA A 232 4.40 -3.64 11.80
N ASP A 233 5.38 -3.70 10.91
CA ASP A 233 6.77 -3.98 11.25
C ASP A 233 7.48 -2.79 11.86
N MET A 234 7.16 -1.58 11.39
CA MET A 234 7.78 -0.35 11.87
C MET A 234 7.24 0.12 13.22
N PHE A 235 5.93 0.05 13.41
CA PHE A 235 5.29 0.62 14.60
C PHE A 235 4.91 -0.44 15.64
N PHE A 236 4.81 -1.69 15.27
CA PHE A 236 4.49 -2.83 16.14
C PHE A 236 5.47 -4.00 15.94
N PRO A 237 6.79 -3.83 16.21
CA PRO A 237 7.81 -4.85 15.96
C PRO A 237 7.74 -6.01 16.95
N VAL A 238 6.55 -6.61 17.14
CA VAL A 238 6.33 -7.72 18.07
C VAL A 238 5.97 -8.97 17.28
N GLY A 239 6.53 -10.11 17.68
CA GLY A 239 6.13 -11.42 17.15
C GLY A 239 6.71 -11.78 15.79
N ILE A 240 7.83 -11.16 15.37
CA ILE A 240 8.59 -11.59 14.19
C ILE A 240 9.58 -12.66 14.63
N ALA A 241 9.65 -13.78 13.89
CA ALA A 241 10.52 -14.90 14.23
C ALA A 241 11.98 -14.59 13.89
N HIS A 242 12.89 -14.86 14.83
CA HIS A 242 14.34 -14.81 14.61
C HIS A 242 14.93 -16.18 14.25
N ASN A 243 14.25 -17.25 14.67
CA ASN A 243 14.67 -18.64 14.48
C ASN A 243 13.64 -19.42 13.67
N ILE A 244 14.12 -20.44 12.94
CA ILE A 244 13.27 -21.31 12.09
C ILE A 244 12.72 -22.49 12.93
N GLU A 245 12.27 -22.25 14.13
CA GLU A 245 11.56 -23.25 14.90
C GLU A 245 10.07 -23.25 14.52
N THR A 246 9.50 -24.44 14.35
CA THR A 246 8.10 -24.58 13.91
C THR A 246 7.12 -23.90 14.86
N SER A 247 7.39 -23.95 16.17
CA SER A 247 6.60 -23.27 17.19
C SER A 247 6.63 -21.75 17.06
N SER A 248 7.81 -21.17 16.85
CA SER A 248 7.98 -19.73 16.66
C SER A 248 7.33 -19.24 15.38
N LEU A 249 7.39 -20.02 14.30
CA LEU A 249 6.76 -19.70 13.01
C LEU A 249 5.24 -19.67 13.10
N ILE A 250 4.62 -20.61 13.81
CA ILE A 250 3.16 -20.64 14.01
C ILE A 250 2.71 -19.41 14.80
N VAL A 251 3.41 -19.10 15.89
CA VAL A 251 3.10 -17.91 16.71
C VAL A 251 3.27 -16.63 15.89
N SER A 252 4.38 -16.49 15.17
CA SER A 252 4.65 -15.28 14.35
C SER A 252 3.64 -15.12 13.22
N SER A 253 3.22 -16.20 12.55
CA SER A 253 2.18 -16.14 11.53
C SER A 253 0.82 -15.72 12.12
N GLY A 254 0.49 -16.20 13.32
CA GLY A 254 -0.72 -15.78 14.05
C GLY A 254 -0.70 -14.30 14.42
N VAL A 255 0.42 -13.82 14.97
CA VAL A 255 0.60 -12.40 15.34
C VAL A 255 0.56 -11.52 14.09
N TYR A 256 1.24 -11.91 13.01
CA TYR A 256 1.19 -11.18 11.73
C TYR A 256 -0.24 -11.06 11.19
N SER A 257 -0.98 -12.18 11.16
CA SER A 257 -2.37 -12.18 10.71
C SER A 257 -3.24 -11.24 11.54
N LEU A 258 -3.04 -11.23 12.87
CA LEU A 258 -3.76 -10.33 13.78
C LEU A 258 -3.44 -8.85 13.49
N LYS A 259 -2.17 -8.50 13.28
CA LYS A 259 -1.74 -7.15 12.93
C LYS A 259 -2.38 -6.66 11.62
N ILE A 260 -2.34 -7.51 10.59
CA ILE A 260 -2.92 -7.16 9.28
C ILE A 260 -4.45 -7.02 9.38
N LEU A 261 -5.14 -7.90 10.13
CA LEU A 261 -6.57 -7.77 10.39
C LEU A 261 -6.91 -6.49 11.17
N PHE A 262 -6.07 -6.10 12.11
CA PHE A 262 -6.23 -4.86 12.85
C PHE A 262 -6.12 -3.64 11.94
N MET A 263 -5.10 -3.60 11.05
CA MET A 263 -4.94 -2.54 10.04
C MET A 263 -6.11 -2.51 9.06
N ALA A 264 -6.57 -3.68 8.61
CA ALA A 264 -7.76 -3.80 7.76
C ALA A 264 -9.03 -3.28 8.45
N GLY A 265 -9.18 -3.54 9.74
CA GLY A 265 -10.28 -3.02 10.57
C GLY A 265 -10.25 -1.49 10.69
N ILE A 266 -9.09 -0.89 10.97
CA ILE A 266 -8.91 0.56 11.00
C ILE A 266 -9.30 1.17 9.65
N MET A 267 -8.81 0.59 8.54
CA MET A 267 -9.13 1.06 7.20
C MET A 267 -10.64 1.02 6.94
N ALA A 268 -11.31 -0.09 7.28
CA ALA A 268 -12.76 -0.23 7.12
C ALA A 268 -13.56 0.79 7.95
N ILE A 269 -13.10 1.10 9.18
CA ILE A 269 -13.71 2.13 10.03
C ILE A 269 -13.56 3.51 9.38
N VAL A 270 -12.36 3.87 8.92
CA VAL A 270 -12.12 5.17 8.28
C VAL A 270 -12.98 5.30 7.02
N GLU A 271 -13.01 4.28 6.16
CA GLU A 271 -13.82 4.28 4.94
C GLU A 271 -15.34 4.36 5.22
N SER A 272 -15.80 3.82 6.35
CA SER A 272 -17.24 3.85 6.70
C SER A 272 -17.67 5.15 7.37
N THR A 273 -16.76 5.85 8.08
CA THR A 273 -17.06 7.05 8.85
C THR A 273 -16.85 8.35 8.08
N ARG A 274 -16.05 8.31 7.01
CA ARG A 274 -15.72 9.50 6.23
C ARG A 274 -16.36 9.46 4.84
N ALA A 275 -16.78 10.63 4.36
CA ALA A 275 -17.19 10.83 2.97
C ALA A 275 -15.96 11.19 2.11
N LYS A 276 -16.04 10.94 0.80
CA LYS A 276 -15.03 11.38 -0.16
C LYS A 276 -14.89 12.91 -0.10
N MET A 277 -13.66 13.38 0.04
CA MET A 277 -13.33 14.79 0.05
C MET A 277 -13.28 15.36 -1.38
N ARG A 278 -13.50 16.66 -1.49
CA ARG A 278 -13.28 17.36 -2.77
C ARG A 278 -11.78 17.40 -3.05
N PHE A 279 -11.39 17.24 -4.31
CA PHE A 279 -9.98 17.20 -4.73
C PHE A 279 -9.17 18.40 -4.19
N PHE A 280 -9.71 19.60 -4.24
CA PHE A 280 -9.04 20.82 -3.76
C PHE A 280 -8.83 20.86 -2.22
N GLN A 281 -9.47 19.99 -1.47
CA GLN A 281 -9.27 19.85 -0.03
C GLN A 281 -8.18 18.81 0.33
N LEU A 282 -7.79 17.95 -0.62
CA LEU A 282 -6.76 16.94 -0.40
C LEU A 282 -5.39 17.53 -0.02
N PRO A 283 -4.90 18.62 -0.66
CA PRO A 283 -3.64 19.23 -0.25
C PRO A 283 -3.63 19.71 1.20
N SER A 284 -4.78 20.15 1.76
CA SER A 284 -4.85 20.56 3.17
C SER A 284 -4.78 19.36 4.13
N LEU A 285 -5.41 18.25 3.80
CA LEU A 285 -5.32 17.00 4.58
C LEU A 285 -3.87 16.45 4.54
N LEU A 286 -3.32 16.34 3.33
CA LEU A 286 -1.98 15.81 3.13
C LEU A 286 -0.91 16.75 3.69
N GLY A 287 -1.09 18.07 3.56
CA GLY A 287 -0.21 19.06 4.19
C GLY A 287 -0.22 18.99 5.71
N GLY A 288 -1.39 18.80 6.32
CA GLY A 288 -1.51 18.58 7.77
C GLY A 288 -0.79 17.31 8.22
N SER A 289 -0.93 16.21 7.49
CA SER A 289 -0.22 14.96 7.80
C SER A 289 1.27 15.05 7.51
N PHE A 290 1.71 15.82 6.52
CA PHE A 290 3.12 16.12 6.29
C PHE A 290 3.73 16.89 7.48
N VAL A 291 3.01 17.88 8.03
CA VAL A 291 3.44 18.59 9.25
C VAL A 291 3.57 17.62 10.43
N LEU A 292 2.65 16.67 10.60
CA LEU A 292 2.76 15.63 11.63
C LEU A 292 4.02 14.76 11.42
N ALA A 293 4.36 14.39 10.19
CA ALA A 293 5.57 13.64 9.87
C ALA A 293 6.85 14.44 10.18
N VAL A 294 6.86 15.73 9.84
CA VAL A 294 7.99 16.64 10.19
C VAL A 294 8.13 16.80 11.71
N LEU A 295 7.02 17.02 12.41
CA LEU A 295 7.01 17.12 13.88
C LEU A 295 7.51 15.83 14.54
N SER A 296 7.14 14.68 14.00
CA SER A 296 7.62 13.38 14.48
C SER A 296 9.17 13.29 14.37
N LEU A 297 9.74 13.70 13.24
CA LEU A 297 11.18 13.70 13.03
C LEU A 297 11.88 14.71 13.94
N LEU A 298 11.34 15.93 14.06
CA LEU A 298 11.90 16.97 14.92
C LEU A 298 11.88 16.57 16.41
N THR A 299 10.82 15.91 16.88
CA THR A 299 10.73 15.43 18.26
C THR A 299 11.80 14.40 18.59
N ILE A 300 12.17 13.51 17.68
CA ILE A 300 13.30 12.58 17.89
C ILE A 300 14.61 13.33 17.96
N ILE A 301 14.86 14.29 17.08
CA ILE A 301 16.11 15.03 17.05
C ILE A 301 16.26 15.90 18.30
N MET A 302 15.18 16.51 18.79
CA MET A 302 15.21 17.43 19.94
C MET A 302 15.20 16.73 21.30
N ILE A 303 14.45 15.63 21.43
CA ILE A 303 14.30 14.94 22.73
C ILE A 303 15.45 13.94 22.96
N GLY A 304 16.13 13.54 21.90
CA GLY A 304 17.25 12.60 21.95
C GLY A 304 16.81 11.26 22.47
N LYS A 305 16.73 10.28 21.63
CA LYS A 305 16.47 8.85 21.94
C LYS A 305 15.52 8.54 23.09
#